data_b2acab409795f4491d6364581c44d1ac
#
_entry.id   b2acab409795f4491d6364581c44d1ac
#
_cell.length_a   1.000
_cell.length_b   1.000
_cell.length_c   1.000
_cell.angle_alpha   90.00
_cell.angle_beta   90.00
_cell.angle_gamma   90.00
#
_symmetry.space_group_name_H-M   'P 1'
#
loop_
_entity.id
_entity.type
_entity.pdbx_description
1 polymer ?
#
loop_
_entity_poly.entity_id
_entity_poly.type
_entity_poly.pdbx_seq_one_letter_code
_entity_poly.pdbx_strand_id
1 'polypeptide(L)'
;MQNILLIDAGKSFAHSKGELNHTLTDVAASFLRDKGHNVRVTAVDNGYDIEQEIQNYLWADTIIYQMPGWWMDIPWILKKYIDDVFTAGHGSLYASDGRSRSDASKKYGSGGLLQGRKYMLSLTWNAPLEAFDDPEQFFHGVGVDGVYLPFHKANQFIGLSPLPTFICNDVIKAPDVPAYLANYRKHLDELFA
;
A
#
# COMPACT_ATOMS: atom_id res chain seq x y z
N MET A 1 7.54 -10.21 16.49
CA MET A 1 8.33 -10.35 15.25
C MET A 1 7.37 -10.72 14.12
N GLN A 2 7.36 -9.98 13.02
CA GLN A 2 6.52 -10.19 11.82
C GLN A 2 7.40 -10.23 10.59
N ASN A 3 6.89 -10.81 9.50
CA ASN A 3 7.44 -10.72 8.16
C ASN A 3 6.76 -9.56 7.42
N ILE A 4 7.50 -8.55 7.01
CA ILE A 4 6.95 -7.35 6.40
C ILE A 4 7.52 -7.17 5.00
N LEU A 5 6.63 -7.03 4.01
CA LEU A 5 6.96 -6.71 2.64
C LEU A 5 6.73 -5.23 2.40
N LEU A 6 7.78 -4.49 2.04
CA LEU A 6 7.69 -3.11 1.58
C LEU A 6 7.66 -3.10 0.05
N ILE A 7 6.66 -2.50 -0.54
CA ILE A 7 6.54 -2.29 -1.99
C ILE A 7 6.73 -0.81 -2.27
N ASP A 8 7.89 -0.46 -2.83
CA ASP A 8 8.24 0.90 -3.23
C ASP A 8 7.81 1.13 -4.67
N ALA A 9 6.79 1.97 -4.85
CA ALA A 9 6.29 2.44 -6.13
C ALA A 9 6.72 3.87 -6.46
N GLY A 10 7.77 4.38 -5.79
CA GLY A 10 8.46 5.60 -6.18
C GLY A 10 9.06 5.43 -7.59
N LYS A 11 8.99 6.51 -8.40
CA LYS A 11 9.50 6.51 -9.77
C LYS A 11 9.97 7.88 -10.17
N SER A 12 11.09 7.93 -10.88
CA SER A 12 11.48 9.12 -11.60
C SER A 12 10.56 9.31 -12.82
N PHE A 13 9.68 10.28 -12.74
CA PHE A 13 8.71 10.59 -13.79
C PHE A 13 8.37 12.08 -13.83
N ALA A 14 8.43 12.70 -15.01
CA ALA A 14 8.18 14.12 -15.22
C ALA A 14 9.02 15.01 -14.27
N HIS A 15 8.37 15.68 -13.33
CA HIS A 15 9.02 16.59 -12.37
C HIS A 15 9.40 15.91 -11.05
N SER A 16 8.96 14.66 -10.82
CA SER A 16 9.26 13.90 -9.62
C SER A 16 10.47 12.98 -9.85
N LYS A 17 11.39 12.96 -8.91
CA LYS A 17 12.52 12.01 -8.94
C LYS A 17 12.22 10.73 -8.15
N GLY A 18 11.06 10.65 -7.47
CA GLY A 18 10.71 9.52 -6.60
C GLY A 18 11.41 9.52 -5.24
N GLU A 19 12.36 10.44 -5.00
CA GLU A 19 13.29 10.42 -3.86
C GLU A 19 12.60 10.36 -2.50
N LEU A 20 11.49 11.08 -2.29
CA LEU A 20 10.77 11.04 -1.01
C LEU A 20 10.18 9.65 -0.73
N ASN A 21 9.62 8.97 -1.74
CA ASN A 21 9.08 7.63 -1.58
C ASN A 21 10.19 6.62 -1.26
N HIS A 22 11.32 6.68 -1.98
CA HIS A 22 12.48 5.84 -1.68
C HIS A 22 13.02 6.09 -0.26
N THR A 23 13.11 7.36 0.16
CA THR A 23 13.54 7.73 1.52
C THR A 23 12.59 7.17 2.58
N LEU A 24 11.26 7.27 2.38
CA LEU A 24 10.28 6.71 3.31
C LEU A 24 10.38 5.17 3.36
N THR A 25 10.59 4.51 2.23
CA THR A 25 10.83 3.06 2.16
C THR A 25 12.07 2.67 2.98
N ASP A 26 13.18 3.37 2.80
CA ASP A 26 14.43 3.09 3.53
C ASP A 26 14.28 3.32 5.04
N VAL A 27 13.59 4.40 5.42
CA VAL A 27 13.27 4.68 6.83
C VAL A 27 12.40 3.59 7.44
N ALA A 28 11.36 3.13 6.74
CA ALA A 28 10.52 2.04 7.21
C ALA A 28 11.31 0.73 7.33
N ALA A 29 12.11 0.39 6.31
CA ALA A 29 12.91 -0.82 6.31
C ALA A 29 13.91 -0.88 7.48
N SER A 30 14.62 0.23 7.72
CA SER A 30 15.56 0.34 8.86
C SER A 30 14.82 0.26 10.18
N PHE A 31 13.79 1.09 10.39
CA PHE A 31 13.03 1.14 11.62
C PHE A 31 12.43 -0.23 12.01
N LEU A 32 11.82 -0.90 11.05
CA LEU A 32 11.18 -2.20 11.29
C LEU A 32 12.21 -3.31 11.59
N ARG A 33 13.38 -3.29 10.92
CA ARG A 33 14.48 -4.22 11.24
C ARG A 33 15.04 -3.97 12.63
N ASP A 34 15.22 -2.70 13.02
CA ASP A 34 15.70 -2.31 14.36
C ASP A 34 14.71 -2.76 15.46
N LYS A 35 13.42 -2.86 15.15
CA LYS A 35 12.37 -3.43 16.01
C LYS A 35 12.33 -4.96 16.00
N GLY A 36 13.19 -5.62 15.23
CA GLY A 36 13.31 -7.09 15.19
C GLY A 36 12.36 -7.77 14.20
N HIS A 37 11.79 -7.03 13.24
CA HIS A 37 10.97 -7.62 12.17
C HIS A 37 11.86 -8.09 11.00
N ASN A 38 11.39 -9.11 10.27
CA ASN A 38 11.99 -9.51 9.00
C ASN A 38 11.40 -8.63 7.88
N VAL A 39 12.26 -7.94 7.11
CA VAL A 39 11.81 -7.00 6.09
C VAL A 39 12.40 -7.36 4.73
N ARG A 40 11.52 -7.55 3.75
CA ARG A 40 11.84 -7.59 2.31
C ARG A 40 11.38 -6.30 1.65
N VAL A 41 12.08 -5.87 0.61
CA VAL A 41 11.75 -4.67 -0.17
C VAL A 41 11.70 -5.03 -1.64
N THR A 42 10.61 -4.65 -2.32
CA THR A 42 10.48 -4.69 -3.78
C THR A 42 10.39 -3.26 -4.29
N ALA A 43 11.39 -2.79 -5.03
CA ALA A 43 11.35 -1.53 -5.77
C ALA A 43 10.76 -1.80 -7.16
N VAL A 44 9.49 -1.45 -7.35
CA VAL A 44 8.72 -1.81 -8.56
C VAL A 44 9.35 -1.25 -9.84
N ASP A 45 9.95 -0.05 -9.77
CA ASP A 45 10.58 0.60 -10.92
C ASP A 45 11.86 -0.12 -11.40
N ASN A 46 12.48 -0.95 -10.56
CA ASN A 46 13.65 -1.76 -10.92
C ASN A 46 13.29 -3.06 -11.65
N GLY A 47 12.01 -3.33 -11.82
CA GLY A 47 11.48 -4.61 -12.31
C GLY A 47 11.32 -5.64 -11.20
N TYR A 48 10.55 -6.67 -11.48
CA TYR A 48 10.22 -7.75 -10.52
C TYR A 48 9.98 -9.07 -11.26
N ASP A 49 10.20 -10.16 -10.57
CA ASP A 49 9.81 -11.49 -11.00
C ASP A 49 8.46 -11.86 -10.38
N ILE A 50 7.46 -12.19 -11.22
CA ILE A 50 6.08 -12.37 -10.76
C ILE A 50 5.96 -13.54 -9.77
N GLU A 51 6.63 -14.65 -10.02
CA GLU A 51 6.59 -15.83 -9.14
C GLU A 51 7.25 -15.52 -7.80
N GLN A 52 8.37 -14.79 -7.80
CA GLN A 52 9.02 -14.35 -6.57
C GLN A 52 8.12 -13.39 -5.77
N GLU A 53 7.38 -12.50 -6.45
CA GLU A 53 6.45 -11.59 -5.77
C GLU A 53 5.26 -12.35 -5.16
N ILE A 54 4.70 -13.35 -5.83
CA ILE A 54 3.70 -14.24 -5.22
C ILE A 54 4.25 -14.88 -3.94
N GLN A 55 5.50 -15.38 -3.95
CA GLN A 55 6.15 -15.93 -2.75
C GLN A 55 6.39 -14.86 -1.68
N ASN A 56 6.66 -13.61 -2.05
CA ASN A 56 6.78 -12.51 -1.12
C ASN A 56 5.45 -12.20 -0.42
N TYR A 57 4.31 -12.20 -1.14
CA TYR A 57 2.98 -12.07 -0.55
C TYR A 57 2.65 -13.23 0.40
N LEU A 58 2.97 -14.47 0.01
CA LEU A 58 2.76 -15.66 0.84
C LEU A 58 3.64 -15.67 2.09
N TRP A 59 4.80 -15.07 2.05
CA TRP A 59 5.72 -14.95 3.18
C TRP A 59 5.34 -13.83 4.15
N ALA A 60 4.78 -12.71 3.67
CA ALA A 60 4.54 -11.52 4.46
C ALA A 60 3.32 -11.68 5.39
N ASP A 61 3.42 -11.25 6.64
CA ASP A 61 2.29 -11.03 7.55
C ASP A 61 1.64 -9.67 7.29
N THR A 62 2.44 -8.68 6.86
CA THR A 62 1.98 -7.34 6.52
C THR A 62 2.68 -6.83 5.26
N ILE A 63 1.91 -6.19 4.39
CA ILE A 63 2.40 -5.51 3.18
C ILE A 63 2.26 -3.99 3.38
N ILE A 64 3.33 -3.23 3.13
CA ILE A 64 3.31 -1.76 3.14
C ILE A 64 3.56 -1.27 1.72
N TYR A 65 2.61 -0.54 1.17
CA TYR A 65 2.73 0.10 -0.13
C TYR A 65 3.17 1.55 0.05
N GLN A 66 4.42 1.86 -0.30
CA GLN A 66 4.94 3.22 -0.35
C GLN A 66 4.78 3.76 -1.77
N MET A 67 3.98 4.83 -1.94
CA MET A 67 3.63 5.30 -3.27
C MET A 67 3.28 6.79 -3.33
N PRO A 68 3.55 7.47 -4.46
CA PRO A 68 2.99 8.77 -4.73
C PRO A 68 1.52 8.65 -5.15
N GLY A 69 0.70 9.66 -4.83
CA GLY A 69 -0.62 9.83 -5.41
C GLY A 69 -0.48 10.50 -6.78
N TRP A 70 -0.81 9.79 -7.85
CA TRP A 70 -0.79 10.30 -9.21
C TRP A 70 -2.17 10.27 -9.84
N TRP A 71 -2.65 11.45 -10.26
CA TRP A 71 -3.95 11.56 -10.93
C TRP A 71 -5.08 10.86 -10.16
N MET A 72 -5.15 11.14 -8.85
CA MET A 72 -6.19 10.69 -7.90
C MET A 72 -6.21 9.17 -7.66
N ASP A 73 -5.10 8.48 -7.97
CA ASP A 73 -5.00 7.02 -7.83
C ASP A 73 -3.55 6.60 -7.54
N ILE A 74 -3.33 5.30 -7.48
CA ILE A 74 -1.99 4.69 -7.40
C ILE A 74 -1.21 4.96 -8.69
N PRO A 75 0.14 5.03 -8.64
CA PRO A 75 0.93 5.20 -9.85
C PRO A 75 0.78 4.01 -10.80
N TRP A 76 0.78 4.26 -12.10
CA TRP A 76 0.57 3.24 -13.13
C TRP A 76 1.53 2.05 -13.03
N ILE A 77 2.77 2.25 -12.54
CA ILE A 77 3.71 1.15 -12.33
C ILE A 77 3.23 0.20 -11.24
N LEU A 78 2.62 0.71 -10.16
CA LEU A 78 2.04 -0.11 -9.11
C LEU A 78 0.77 -0.81 -9.61
N LYS A 79 -0.04 -0.12 -10.41
CA LYS A 79 -1.23 -0.75 -11.01
C LYS A 79 -0.83 -1.93 -11.90
N LYS A 80 0.20 -1.74 -12.75
CA LYS A 80 0.75 -2.86 -13.55
C LYS A 80 1.24 -4.00 -12.66
N TYR A 81 2.00 -3.68 -11.60
CA TYR A 81 2.53 -4.67 -10.66
C TYR A 81 1.41 -5.52 -10.03
N ILE A 82 0.36 -4.90 -9.50
CA ILE A 82 -0.74 -5.68 -8.91
C ILE A 82 -1.54 -6.44 -9.96
N ASP A 83 -1.70 -5.91 -11.17
CA ASP A 83 -2.38 -6.64 -12.25
C ASP A 83 -1.60 -7.90 -12.64
N ASP A 84 -0.27 -7.80 -12.77
CA ASP A 84 0.58 -8.95 -13.08
C ASP A 84 0.55 -9.99 -11.94
N VAL A 85 0.86 -9.56 -10.71
CA VAL A 85 1.06 -10.44 -9.56
C VAL A 85 -0.26 -11.05 -9.09
N PHE A 86 -1.34 -10.25 -8.99
CA PHE A 86 -2.61 -10.77 -8.52
C PHE A 86 -3.27 -11.67 -9.56
N THR A 87 -3.14 -11.36 -10.85
CA THR A 87 -3.65 -12.24 -11.91
C THR A 87 -2.94 -13.59 -11.90
N ALA A 88 -1.62 -13.59 -11.84
CA ALA A 88 -0.83 -14.84 -11.77
C ALA A 88 -1.01 -15.56 -10.42
N GLY A 89 -1.37 -14.85 -9.37
CA GLY A 89 -1.58 -15.38 -8.02
C GLY A 89 -2.87 -16.19 -7.82
N HIS A 90 -3.66 -16.45 -8.88
CA HIS A 90 -4.83 -17.32 -8.79
C HIS A 90 -4.43 -18.72 -8.28
N GLY A 91 -5.16 -19.22 -7.29
CA GLY A 91 -4.85 -20.49 -6.60
C GLY A 91 -3.88 -20.34 -5.43
N SER A 92 -3.14 -19.20 -5.33
CA SER A 92 -2.19 -18.92 -4.25
C SER A 92 -2.60 -17.73 -3.38
N LEU A 93 -2.95 -16.60 -3.99
CA LEU A 93 -3.39 -15.39 -3.29
C LEU A 93 -4.92 -15.36 -3.12
N TYR A 94 -5.65 -15.93 -4.05
CA TYR A 94 -7.10 -16.11 -3.99
C TYR A 94 -7.52 -17.36 -4.76
N ALA A 95 -8.61 -18.02 -4.34
CA ALA A 95 -9.12 -19.22 -4.97
C ALA A 95 -10.18 -18.95 -6.03
N SER A 96 -11.00 -17.91 -5.81
CA SER A 96 -12.13 -17.50 -6.67
C SER A 96 -12.62 -16.12 -6.26
N ASP A 97 -13.72 -15.64 -6.85
CA ASP A 97 -14.42 -14.44 -6.39
C ASP A 97 -15.22 -14.65 -5.07
N GLY A 98 -15.25 -15.86 -4.54
CA GLY A 98 -15.91 -16.23 -3.30
C GLY A 98 -17.38 -16.60 -3.44
N ARG A 99 -18.07 -16.29 -4.55
CA ARG A 99 -19.47 -16.63 -4.74
C ARG A 99 -19.69 -18.13 -4.88
N SER A 100 -20.82 -18.63 -4.40
CA SER A 100 -21.24 -20.01 -4.57
C SER A 100 -22.72 -20.06 -4.99
N ARG A 101 -23.05 -20.96 -5.94
CA ARG A 101 -24.45 -21.19 -6.32
C ARG A 101 -25.20 -22.03 -5.28
N SER A 102 -24.47 -22.82 -4.50
CA SER A 102 -25.03 -23.70 -3.46
C SER A 102 -25.09 -23.07 -2.07
N ASP A 103 -24.43 -21.90 -1.88
CA ASP A 103 -24.35 -21.21 -0.59
C ASP A 103 -24.46 -19.70 -0.78
N ALA A 104 -25.67 -19.17 -0.56
CA ALA A 104 -25.97 -17.73 -0.72
C ALA A 104 -25.31 -16.84 0.35
N SER A 105 -24.74 -17.40 1.41
CA SER A 105 -23.95 -16.65 2.43
C SER A 105 -22.59 -16.20 1.89
N LYS A 106 -22.06 -16.89 0.90
CA LYS A 106 -20.80 -16.58 0.24
C LYS A 106 -20.96 -15.43 -0.74
N LYS A 107 -20.26 -14.34 -0.49
CA LYS A 107 -20.37 -13.09 -1.23
C LYS A 107 -19.16 -12.86 -2.15
N TYR A 108 -19.34 -12.01 -3.15
CA TYR A 108 -18.25 -11.53 -3.99
C TYR A 108 -17.16 -10.89 -3.14
N GLY A 109 -15.90 -11.23 -3.44
CA GLY A 109 -14.70 -10.74 -2.72
C GLY A 109 -14.34 -11.56 -1.49
N SER A 110 -14.99 -12.73 -1.23
CA SER A 110 -14.69 -13.58 -0.08
C SER A 110 -13.78 -14.78 -0.38
N GLY A 111 -13.22 -14.83 -1.58
CA GLY A 111 -12.38 -15.96 -2.03
C GLY A 111 -10.87 -15.79 -1.81
N GLY A 112 -10.45 -14.74 -1.11
CA GLY A 112 -9.05 -14.47 -0.79
C GLY A 112 -8.44 -15.51 0.15
N LEU A 113 -7.18 -15.86 -0.09
CA LEU A 113 -6.45 -16.88 0.68
C LEU A 113 -5.49 -16.29 1.72
N LEU A 114 -5.29 -14.95 1.73
CA LEU A 114 -4.39 -14.27 2.64
C LEU A 114 -5.10 -13.76 3.92
N GLN A 115 -6.12 -14.47 4.37
CA GLN A 115 -6.86 -14.12 5.59
C GLN A 115 -5.96 -14.03 6.81
N GLY A 116 -6.22 -13.05 7.68
CA GLY A 116 -5.42 -12.77 8.88
C GLY A 116 -4.17 -11.92 8.63
N ARG A 117 -3.81 -11.67 7.37
CA ARG A 117 -2.70 -10.78 6.99
C ARG A 117 -3.21 -9.37 6.76
N LYS A 118 -2.29 -8.40 6.80
CA LYS A 118 -2.62 -6.98 6.79
C LYS A 118 -1.91 -6.24 5.66
N TYR A 119 -2.40 -5.05 5.32
CA TYR A 119 -1.70 -4.11 4.46
C TYR A 119 -1.85 -2.68 4.98
N MET A 120 -0.90 -1.82 4.63
CA MET A 120 -0.90 -0.40 4.94
C MET A 120 -0.59 0.40 3.68
N LEU A 121 -1.29 1.52 3.49
CA LEU A 121 -0.93 2.50 2.50
C LEU A 121 -0.03 3.56 3.14
N SER A 122 1.05 3.93 2.45
CA SER A 122 1.94 5.04 2.80
C SER A 122 2.08 5.94 1.58
N LEU A 123 1.53 7.14 1.68
CA LEU A 123 1.26 8.01 0.55
C LEU A 123 2.07 9.30 0.60
N THR A 124 2.44 9.81 -0.57
CA THR A 124 2.93 11.18 -0.73
C THR A 124 2.03 11.94 -1.71
N TRP A 125 1.49 13.09 -1.27
CA TRP A 125 0.55 13.89 -2.05
C TRP A 125 0.90 15.37 -2.04
N ASN A 126 0.74 16.03 -3.17
CA ASN A 126 0.80 17.49 -3.25
C ASN A 126 -0.60 18.11 -3.12
N ALA A 127 -1.30 17.75 -2.05
CA ALA A 127 -2.58 18.33 -1.64
C ALA A 127 -2.64 18.39 -0.11
N PRO A 128 -3.31 19.38 0.48
CA PRO A 128 -3.52 19.46 1.91
C PRO A 128 -4.54 18.41 2.37
N LEU A 129 -4.52 18.05 3.65
CA LEU A 129 -5.41 17.01 4.18
C LEU A 129 -6.89 17.40 4.06
N GLU A 130 -7.20 18.68 4.21
CA GLU A 130 -8.56 19.22 4.07
C GLU A 130 -9.18 18.89 2.69
N ALA A 131 -8.35 18.77 1.66
CA ALA A 131 -8.85 18.38 0.33
C ALA A 131 -9.58 17.03 0.32
N PHE A 132 -9.23 16.14 1.25
CA PHE A 132 -9.80 14.81 1.41
C PHE A 132 -10.95 14.76 2.41
N ASP A 133 -10.84 15.50 3.52
CA ASP A 133 -11.68 15.31 4.70
C ASP A 133 -12.83 16.34 4.80
N ASP A 134 -12.70 17.51 4.15
CA ASP A 134 -13.73 18.53 4.15
C ASP A 134 -14.75 18.28 3.02
N PRO A 135 -16.05 18.15 3.34
CA PRO A 135 -17.12 17.96 2.34
C PRO A 135 -17.22 19.05 1.26
N GLU A 136 -16.77 20.29 1.58
CA GLU A 136 -16.77 21.41 0.64
C GLU A 136 -15.53 21.44 -0.26
N GLN A 137 -14.56 20.55 -0.02
CA GLN A 137 -13.33 20.45 -0.79
C GLN A 137 -13.42 19.40 -1.92
N PHE A 138 -12.35 19.29 -2.70
CA PHE A 138 -12.29 18.57 -3.98
C PHE A 138 -12.77 17.10 -3.89
N PHE A 139 -12.43 16.40 -2.83
CA PHE A 139 -12.82 15.00 -2.65
C PHE A 139 -14.09 14.80 -1.81
N HIS A 140 -14.84 15.87 -1.54
CA HIS A 140 -16.15 15.84 -0.86
C HIS A 140 -16.17 15.09 0.48
N GLY A 141 -15.08 15.16 1.23
CA GLY A 141 -14.99 14.55 2.57
C GLY A 141 -14.96 13.03 2.61
N VAL A 142 -14.64 12.37 1.49
CA VAL A 142 -14.57 10.89 1.46
C VAL A 142 -13.34 10.34 2.19
N GLY A 143 -12.43 11.21 2.60
CA GLY A 143 -11.18 10.84 3.23
C GLY A 143 -10.17 10.22 2.26
N VAL A 144 -8.93 10.04 2.72
CA VAL A 144 -7.86 9.45 1.92
C VAL A 144 -8.25 8.03 1.49
N ASP A 145 -8.75 7.21 2.40
CA ASP A 145 -9.11 5.82 2.11
C ASP A 145 -10.30 5.72 1.13
N GLY A 146 -11.20 6.72 1.12
CA GLY A 146 -12.27 6.81 0.15
C GLY A 146 -11.77 7.05 -1.28
N VAL A 147 -10.74 7.88 -1.45
CA VAL A 147 -10.09 8.09 -2.74
C VAL A 147 -9.41 6.80 -3.24
N TYR A 148 -8.82 6.01 -2.33
CA TYR A 148 -8.14 4.74 -2.65
C TYR A 148 -9.04 3.51 -2.55
N LEU A 149 -10.38 3.67 -2.52
CA LEU A 149 -11.32 2.55 -2.40
C LEU A 149 -11.05 1.41 -3.41
N PRO A 150 -10.79 1.64 -4.71
CA PRO A 150 -10.49 0.55 -5.65
C PRO A 150 -9.27 -0.27 -5.25
N PHE A 151 -8.21 0.40 -4.77
CA PHE A 151 -6.98 -0.28 -4.33
C PHE A 151 -7.19 -1.04 -3.02
N HIS A 152 -7.95 -0.49 -2.07
CA HIS A 152 -8.39 -1.21 -0.88
C HIS A 152 -9.16 -2.48 -1.25
N LYS A 153 -10.07 -2.40 -2.23
CA LYS A 153 -10.87 -3.56 -2.68
C LYS A 153 -10.02 -4.62 -3.35
N ALA A 154 -8.99 -4.26 -4.12
CA ALA A 154 -8.06 -5.22 -4.69
C ALA A 154 -7.31 -6.02 -3.60
N ASN A 155 -6.82 -5.35 -2.56
CA ASN A 155 -6.16 -5.99 -1.42
C ASN A 155 -7.12 -6.87 -0.60
N GLN A 156 -8.33 -6.38 -0.33
CA GLN A 156 -9.36 -7.15 0.37
C GLN A 156 -9.82 -8.37 -0.44
N PHE A 157 -9.82 -8.28 -1.76
CA PHE A 157 -10.19 -9.40 -2.63
C PHE A 157 -9.25 -10.61 -2.48
N ILE A 158 -7.98 -10.37 -2.24
CA ILE A 158 -7.01 -11.44 -1.94
C ILE A 158 -6.97 -11.83 -0.45
N GLY A 159 -7.80 -11.20 0.40
CA GLY A 159 -7.99 -11.56 1.81
C GLY A 159 -7.27 -10.69 2.83
N LEU A 160 -6.58 -9.62 2.41
CA LEU A 160 -5.87 -8.73 3.31
C LEU A 160 -6.81 -7.76 4.04
N SER A 161 -6.46 -7.39 5.27
CA SER A 161 -7.16 -6.38 6.07
C SER A 161 -6.34 -5.09 6.17
N PRO A 162 -6.97 -3.89 6.07
CA PRO A 162 -6.24 -2.63 6.13
C PRO A 162 -5.74 -2.31 7.55
N LEU A 163 -4.56 -1.72 7.62
CA LEU A 163 -4.07 -0.90 8.73
C LEU A 163 -4.33 0.58 8.43
N PRO A 164 -4.28 1.46 9.44
CA PRO A 164 -4.40 2.89 9.23
C PRO A 164 -3.42 3.42 8.18
N THR A 165 -3.92 4.21 7.24
CA THR A 165 -3.13 4.82 6.17
C THR A 165 -2.26 5.95 6.71
N PHE A 166 -1.01 6.03 6.24
CA PHE A 166 -0.11 7.15 6.44
C PHE A 166 -0.07 8.04 5.19
N ILE A 167 -0.01 9.36 5.37
CA ILE A 167 0.10 10.31 4.26
C ILE A 167 1.02 11.48 4.60
N CYS A 168 1.90 11.84 3.65
CA CYS A 168 2.61 13.12 3.61
C CYS A 168 1.86 14.06 2.66
N ASN A 169 1.40 15.18 3.17
CA ASN A 169 0.65 16.18 2.41
C ASN A 169 1.55 17.31 1.91
N ASP A 170 1.12 18.04 0.87
CA ASP A 170 1.78 19.24 0.30
C ASP A 170 3.27 19.05 -0.04
N VAL A 171 3.64 17.85 -0.49
CA VAL A 171 5.04 17.43 -0.65
C VAL A 171 5.85 18.21 -1.69
N ILE A 172 5.19 19.05 -2.51
CA ILE A 172 5.83 19.97 -3.46
C ILE A 172 5.62 21.41 -3.04
N LYS A 173 4.38 21.77 -2.65
CA LYS A 173 3.99 23.15 -2.38
C LYS A 173 4.55 23.67 -1.05
N ALA A 174 4.61 22.82 -0.02
CA ALA A 174 5.10 23.16 1.31
C ALA A 174 5.79 21.95 1.98
N PRO A 175 6.89 21.43 1.41
CA PRO A 175 7.53 20.21 1.91
C PRO A 175 8.15 20.42 3.30
N ASP A 176 7.85 19.51 4.23
CA ASP A 176 8.49 19.41 5.55
C ASP A 176 8.99 17.97 5.75
N VAL A 177 10.09 17.63 5.08
CA VAL A 177 10.65 16.27 5.10
C VAL A 177 11.01 15.82 6.53
N PRO A 178 11.63 16.64 7.40
CA PRO A 178 11.89 16.24 8.78
C PRO A 178 10.61 15.83 9.54
N ALA A 179 9.51 16.60 9.40
CA ALA A 179 8.24 16.27 10.03
C ALA A 179 7.62 14.99 9.44
N TYR A 180 7.68 14.79 8.12
CA TYR A 180 7.18 13.56 7.50
C TYR A 180 7.90 12.32 8.06
N LEU A 181 9.22 12.35 8.15
CA LEU A 181 10.02 11.23 8.67
C LEU A 181 9.75 10.95 10.15
N ALA A 182 9.59 12.00 10.96
CA ALA A 182 9.27 11.88 12.39
C ALA A 182 7.88 11.26 12.58
N ASN A 183 6.87 11.77 11.87
CA ASN A 183 5.50 11.30 11.92
C ASN A 183 5.39 9.85 11.39
N TYR A 184 6.13 9.52 10.34
CA TYR A 184 6.13 8.16 9.80
C TYR A 184 6.70 7.15 10.80
N ARG A 185 7.83 7.44 11.44
CA ARG A 185 8.38 6.60 12.50
C ARG A 185 7.40 6.42 13.66
N LYS A 186 6.72 7.49 14.08
CA LYS A 186 5.70 7.41 15.11
C LYS A 186 4.55 6.49 14.68
N HIS A 187 4.03 6.66 13.47
CA HIS A 187 2.97 5.83 12.90
C HIS A 187 3.37 4.34 12.84
N LEU A 188 4.59 4.05 12.39
CA LEU A 188 5.12 2.69 12.39
C LEU A 188 5.28 2.12 13.82
N ASP A 189 5.72 2.93 14.77
CA ASP A 189 5.85 2.51 16.18
C ASP A 189 4.49 2.15 16.80
N GLU A 190 3.44 2.91 16.50
CA GLU A 190 2.07 2.63 16.94
C GLU A 190 1.51 1.32 16.39
N LEU A 191 1.93 0.90 15.18
CA LEU A 191 1.41 -0.28 14.49
C LEU A 191 2.26 -1.54 14.70
N PHE A 192 3.57 -1.38 14.94
CA PHE A 192 4.55 -2.47 14.95
C PHE A 192 5.41 -2.52 16.23
N ALA A 193 4.95 -1.94 17.34
CA ALA A 193 5.64 -1.98 18.62
C ALA A 193 5.74 -3.41 19.21
#